data_fa6dc2ad45fff6d5b7904338214321bb
#
_entry.id   fa6dc2ad45fff6d5b7904338214321bb
#
_cell.length_a   1.000
_cell.length_b   1.000
_cell.length_c   1.000
_cell.angle_alpha   90.00
_cell.angle_beta   90.00
_cell.angle_gamma   90.00
#
_symmetry.space_group_name_H-M   'P 1'
#
loop_
_entity.id
_entity.type
_entity.pdbx_description
1 polymer ?
#
loop_
_entity_poly.entity_id
_entity_poly.type
_entity_poly.pdbx_seq_one_letter_code
_entity_poly.pdbx_strand_id
1 'polypeptide(L)'
;MAHISRLHWLPVAGLLATLTIAGAGWDQAEARSARTPSPRAIHGPSYRPPYAAIVIDDKSGQVLHEDHADEPRHPASLTKIMTLYLLFEQLEAGTLKLDTPLPISTQAAIQNPTKLGLKANQTIKVEDAIKGLVTKSANDAAVVIGEALGGSEEEFAKLMTLKARMLGMSSTTYINASGLPAVEQVTTARDQALLGHAIQHRFPLYYQYFAAPSFLWRGAEMRNHNNLLGNVKGVDGIKTGYTEASGYNLVCSVRRDDRHIVAVVLGGSSNAARDTRMRQLIEANITLASTQRTAPIIVEGKELDSAPVTAMAPAPTFVPASAHSKPVRLTGPKPQVQAAKPAANPTLQAADTKAAPRPAPRKSPPSNKTSTGIMVPETIANTALRQSQHVERRLNLPSSP
;
A
#
# COMPACT_ATOMS: atom_id res chain seq x y z
N MET A 1 75.73 4.82 8.56
CA MET A 1 76.57 3.64 8.19
C MET A 1 75.74 2.83 7.20
N ALA A 2 76.17 2.93 6.00
CA ALA A 2 76.76 1.94 5.09
C ALA A 2 75.68 1.06 4.48
N HIS A 3 75.55 0.77 3.25
CA HIS A 3 76.27 0.89 1.97
C HIS A 3 75.37 0.06 0.97
N ILE A 4 75.02 0.63 -0.17
CA ILE A 4 75.46 0.35 -1.54
C ILE A 4 75.17 -1.12 -2.00
N SER A 5 74.38 -1.33 -3.07
CA SER A 5 74.95 -1.71 -4.35
C SER A 5 73.91 -1.76 -5.48
N ARG A 6 74.24 -1.04 -6.55
CA ARG A 6 73.63 -1.07 -7.87
C ARG A 6 74.09 -2.35 -8.63
N LEU A 7 73.22 -2.85 -9.52
CA LEU A 7 73.77 -3.56 -10.69
C LEU A 7 72.92 -3.24 -11.91
N HIS A 8 73.56 -2.56 -12.87
CA HIS A 8 73.15 -2.37 -14.24
C HIS A 8 73.41 -3.63 -15.08
N TRP A 9 72.60 -3.92 -16.01
CA TRP A 9 73.01 -4.58 -17.27
C TRP A 9 72.09 -4.15 -18.39
N LEU A 10 72.70 -3.60 -19.44
CA LEU A 10 72.23 -3.27 -20.79
C LEU A 10 72.71 -4.34 -21.78
N PRO A 11 72.59 -4.22 -23.10
CA PRO A 11 71.50 -4.72 -23.93
C PRO A 11 72.09 -5.74 -24.97
N VAL A 12 71.18 -6.46 -25.64
CA VAL A 12 71.60 -7.18 -26.87
C VAL A 12 70.68 -6.75 -28.00
N ALA A 13 71.31 -6.07 -28.96
CA ALA A 13 70.74 -5.80 -30.27
C ALA A 13 70.75 -7.06 -31.14
N GLY A 14 69.66 -7.37 -31.76
CA GLY A 14 69.53 -8.39 -32.77
C GLY A 14 68.80 -7.86 -33.99
N LEU A 15 69.58 -7.54 -34.99
CA LEU A 15 69.21 -7.11 -36.34
C LEU A 15 68.84 -8.35 -37.17
N LEU A 16 67.68 -8.42 -37.83
CA LEU A 16 67.51 -9.25 -39.05
C LEU A 16 66.25 -8.87 -39.84
N ALA A 17 66.58 -8.38 -41.01
CA ALA A 17 66.02 -8.69 -42.33
C ALA A 17 64.53 -8.45 -42.63
N THR A 18 64.35 -7.44 -43.43
CA THR A 18 63.22 -7.14 -44.28
C THR A 18 62.90 -8.23 -45.29
N LEU A 19 61.65 -8.69 -45.31
CA LEU A 19 61.11 -9.37 -46.47
C LEU A 19 59.84 -8.66 -46.90
N THR A 20 59.93 -7.91 -47.97
CA THR A 20 58.80 -7.25 -48.64
C THR A 20 58.06 -8.32 -49.48
N ILE A 21 56.84 -8.61 -49.10
CA ILE A 21 55.90 -9.31 -50.00
C ILE A 21 54.76 -8.31 -50.30
N ALA A 22 54.77 -7.85 -51.54
CA ALA A 22 53.68 -7.13 -52.12
C ALA A 22 52.53 -8.14 -52.33
N GLY A 23 51.46 -7.98 -51.58
CA GLY A 23 50.23 -8.79 -51.67
C GLY A 23 49.03 -7.86 -51.76
N ALA A 24 48.31 -8.02 -52.82
CA ALA A 24 47.18 -7.23 -53.30
C ALA A 24 46.18 -6.82 -52.19
N GLY A 25 45.73 -5.58 -52.24
CA GLY A 25 44.65 -5.05 -51.44
C GLY A 25 43.35 -5.80 -51.65
N TRP A 26 42.83 -6.30 -50.56
CA TRP A 26 41.43 -6.64 -50.47
C TRP A 26 40.78 -5.60 -49.55
N ASP A 27 40.10 -4.63 -50.17
CA ASP A 27 39.16 -3.74 -49.50
C ASP A 27 38.09 -4.59 -48.85
N GLN A 28 38.23 -4.88 -47.55
CA GLN A 28 37.09 -5.26 -46.74
C GLN A 28 36.29 -3.99 -46.42
N ALA A 29 35.33 -3.71 -47.29
CA ALA A 29 34.24 -2.79 -46.97
C ALA A 29 33.53 -3.36 -45.73
N GLU A 30 33.80 -2.78 -44.54
CA GLU A 30 32.98 -2.98 -43.35
C GLU A 30 31.56 -2.61 -43.73
N ALA A 31 30.72 -3.61 -43.94
CA ALA A 31 29.26 -3.42 -44.01
C ALA A 31 28.83 -2.97 -42.63
N ARG A 32 28.81 -1.66 -42.41
CA ARG A 32 28.05 -1.04 -41.32
C ARG A 32 26.61 -1.45 -41.50
N SER A 33 26.22 -2.47 -40.73
CA SER A 33 24.81 -2.89 -40.57
C SER A 33 24.02 -1.65 -40.20
N ALA A 34 23.33 -1.09 -41.20
CA ALA A 34 22.34 -0.03 -40.95
C ALA A 34 21.29 -0.61 -39.99
N ARG A 35 21.37 -0.24 -38.71
CA ARG A 35 20.28 -0.49 -37.76
C ARG A 35 19.04 0.20 -38.34
N THR A 36 18.16 -0.60 -38.91
CA THR A 36 16.81 -0.18 -39.25
C THR A 36 16.21 0.42 -37.96
N PRO A 37 15.77 1.68 -37.96
CA PRO A 37 15.11 2.23 -36.79
C PRO A 37 13.88 1.37 -36.55
N SER A 38 13.81 0.76 -35.34
CA SER A 38 12.60 0.08 -34.89
C SER A 38 11.42 1.05 -35.06
N PRO A 39 10.29 0.58 -35.57
CA PRO A 39 9.11 1.46 -35.69
C PRO A 39 8.83 2.05 -34.33
N ARG A 40 8.94 3.37 -34.24
CA ARG A 40 8.58 4.12 -33.04
C ARG A 40 7.12 3.80 -32.80
N ALA A 41 6.83 2.99 -31.76
CA ALA A 41 5.47 2.70 -31.38
C ALA A 41 4.75 4.05 -31.22
N ILE A 42 3.78 4.30 -32.08
CA ILE A 42 2.88 5.44 -31.98
C ILE A 42 2.02 5.11 -30.77
N HIS A 43 2.49 5.48 -29.56
CA HIS A 43 1.66 5.47 -28.40
C HIS A 43 0.56 6.48 -28.67
N GLY A 44 -0.68 6.01 -28.79
CA GLY A 44 -1.85 6.86 -28.74
C GLY A 44 -1.79 7.79 -27.51
N PRO A 45 -2.63 8.82 -27.40
CA PRO A 45 -2.56 9.75 -26.29
C PRO A 45 -2.58 8.96 -24.98
N SER A 46 -1.44 8.97 -24.26
CA SER A 46 -1.31 8.26 -23.00
C SER A 46 -2.33 8.84 -22.03
N TYR A 47 -3.25 8.01 -21.53
CA TYR A 47 -4.17 8.42 -20.48
C TYR A 47 -3.37 9.05 -19.32
N ARG A 48 -3.75 10.26 -18.95
CA ARG A 48 -3.21 10.96 -17.80
C ARG A 48 -4.32 11.06 -16.75
N PRO A 49 -4.17 10.40 -15.61
CA PRO A 49 -5.13 10.53 -14.52
C PRO A 49 -5.31 12.00 -14.14
N PRO A 50 -6.57 12.48 -13.97
CA PRO A 50 -6.81 13.87 -13.64
C PRO A 50 -6.25 14.19 -12.24
N TYR A 51 -5.53 15.30 -12.14
CA TYR A 51 -4.93 15.79 -10.91
C TYR A 51 -5.97 16.45 -10.00
N ALA A 52 -5.80 16.30 -8.67
CA ALA A 52 -6.47 17.09 -7.66
C ALA A 52 -5.59 17.21 -6.41
N ALA A 53 -5.73 18.30 -5.65
CA ALA A 53 -5.01 18.49 -4.40
C ALA A 53 -5.79 19.38 -3.42
N ILE A 54 -5.51 19.19 -2.13
CA ILE A 54 -5.95 20.09 -1.05
C ILE A 54 -4.93 20.07 0.08
N VAL A 55 -4.80 21.20 0.77
CA VAL A 55 -4.10 21.30 2.06
C VAL A 55 -5.05 21.97 3.04
N ILE A 56 -5.32 21.32 4.15
CA ILE A 56 -6.09 21.88 5.26
C ILE A 56 -5.21 22.08 6.49
N ASP A 57 -5.44 23.17 7.18
CA ASP A 57 -4.95 23.39 8.54
C ASP A 57 -5.76 22.51 9.49
N ASP A 58 -5.12 21.53 10.11
CA ASP A 58 -5.77 20.59 11.02
C ASP A 58 -6.31 21.24 12.29
N LYS A 59 -5.76 22.38 12.69
CA LYS A 59 -6.16 23.07 13.92
C LYS A 59 -7.30 24.06 13.73
N SER A 60 -7.37 24.74 12.59
CA SER A 60 -8.43 25.71 12.30
C SER A 60 -9.49 25.18 11.33
N GLY A 61 -9.22 24.09 10.62
CA GLY A 61 -10.08 23.60 9.55
C GLY A 61 -9.99 24.42 8.26
N GLN A 62 -9.16 25.47 8.24
CA GLN A 62 -9.03 26.34 7.06
C GLN A 62 -8.38 25.60 5.89
N VAL A 63 -8.92 25.81 4.70
CA VAL A 63 -8.28 25.37 3.45
C VAL A 63 -7.16 26.35 3.11
N LEU A 64 -5.93 25.86 3.08
CA LEU A 64 -4.73 26.64 2.76
C LEU A 64 -4.37 26.58 1.27
N HIS A 65 -4.74 25.49 0.60
CA HIS A 65 -4.56 25.28 -0.82
C HIS A 65 -5.61 24.31 -1.35
N GLU A 66 -6.16 24.55 -2.52
CA GLU A 66 -7.02 23.61 -3.23
C GLU A 66 -6.85 23.72 -4.75
N ASP A 67 -7.01 22.61 -5.43
CA ASP A 67 -6.95 22.46 -6.87
C ASP A 67 -7.81 21.26 -7.26
N HIS A 68 -8.95 21.50 -7.94
CA HIS A 68 -9.94 20.46 -8.28
C HIS A 68 -10.36 19.59 -7.10
N ALA A 69 -10.43 20.18 -5.88
CA ALA A 69 -10.54 19.43 -4.62
C ALA A 69 -11.84 18.63 -4.49
N ASP A 70 -12.90 19.05 -5.17
CA ASP A 70 -14.25 18.46 -5.10
C ASP A 70 -14.59 17.60 -6.33
N GLU A 71 -13.69 17.51 -7.30
CA GLU A 71 -13.93 16.69 -8.48
C GLU A 71 -13.74 15.19 -8.17
N PRO A 72 -14.62 14.32 -8.70
CA PRO A 72 -14.51 12.88 -8.48
C PRO A 72 -13.18 12.30 -8.98
N ARG A 73 -12.57 11.46 -8.17
CA ARG A 73 -11.32 10.73 -8.44
C ARG A 73 -11.45 9.31 -7.91
N HIS A 74 -10.63 8.40 -8.41
CA HIS A 74 -10.53 7.06 -7.82
C HIS A 74 -9.56 7.06 -6.64
N PRO A 75 -9.96 6.55 -5.46
CA PRO A 75 -9.14 6.57 -4.25
C PRO A 75 -7.94 5.63 -4.34
N ALA A 76 -8.02 4.54 -5.11
CA ALA A 76 -7.07 3.45 -5.03
C ALA A 76 -6.89 3.01 -3.56
N SER A 77 -5.66 2.65 -3.12
CA SER A 77 -5.42 2.18 -1.74
C SER A 77 -5.58 3.25 -0.64
N LEU A 78 -5.97 4.49 -0.94
CA LEU A 78 -6.45 5.42 0.10
C LEU A 78 -7.72 4.89 0.78
N THR A 79 -8.51 4.07 0.10
CA THR A 79 -9.64 3.30 0.64
C THR A 79 -9.31 2.62 1.97
N LYS A 80 -8.09 2.11 2.13
CA LYS A 80 -7.65 1.43 3.35
C LYS A 80 -7.59 2.32 4.59
N ILE A 81 -7.63 3.65 4.43
CA ILE A 81 -7.77 4.57 5.57
C ILE A 81 -9.15 4.35 6.21
N MET A 82 -10.22 4.26 5.40
CA MET A 82 -11.57 3.97 5.91
C MET A 82 -11.68 2.54 6.47
N THR A 83 -11.04 1.55 5.85
CA THR A 83 -10.97 0.18 6.38
C THR A 83 -10.36 0.15 7.79
N LEU A 84 -9.25 0.90 7.99
CA LEU A 84 -8.63 1.04 9.30
C LEU A 84 -9.46 1.88 10.27
N TYR A 85 -10.18 2.90 9.78
CA TYR A 85 -11.08 3.71 10.61
C TYR A 85 -12.12 2.83 11.29
N LEU A 86 -12.84 2.00 10.52
CA LEU A 86 -13.85 1.09 11.05
C LEU A 86 -13.25 -0.01 11.94
N LEU A 87 -12.05 -0.49 11.64
CA LEU A 87 -11.33 -1.42 12.51
C LEU A 87 -10.95 -0.76 13.85
N PHE A 88 -10.50 0.49 13.83
CA PHE A 88 -10.15 1.21 15.05
C PHE A 88 -11.36 1.49 15.94
N GLU A 89 -12.55 1.67 15.37
CA GLU A 89 -13.80 1.73 16.13
C GLU A 89 -14.03 0.45 16.92
N GLN A 90 -13.83 -0.73 16.30
CA GLN A 90 -14.00 -2.01 16.98
C GLN A 90 -12.94 -2.25 18.07
N LEU A 91 -11.73 -1.78 17.86
CA LEU A 91 -10.67 -1.84 18.88
C LEU A 91 -10.97 -0.91 20.06
N GLU A 92 -11.48 0.30 19.82
CA GLU A 92 -11.86 1.24 20.84
C GLU A 92 -13.09 0.77 21.64
N ALA A 93 -14.06 0.17 20.96
CA ALA A 93 -15.24 -0.44 21.58
C ALA A 93 -14.91 -1.73 22.36
N GLY A 94 -13.68 -2.27 22.22
CA GLY A 94 -13.23 -3.49 22.87
C GLY A 94 -13.84 -4.78 22.30
N THR A 95 -14.57 -4.71 21.18
CA THR A 95 -15.12 -5.88 20.46
C THR A 95 -14.04 -6.69 19.78
N LEU A 96 -12.94 -6.03 19.38
CA LEU A 96 -11.72 -6.67 18.93
C LEU A 96 -10.53 -6.21 19.78
N LYS A 97 -9.48 -7.05 19.79
CA LYS A 97 -8.17 -6.73 20.39
C LYS A 97 -7.09 -6.88 19.34
N LEU A 98 -5.92 -6.28 19.57
CA LEU A 98 -4.79 -6.34 18.65
C LEU A 98 -4.31 -7.78 18.37
N ASP A 99 -4.45 -8.66 19.34
CA ASP A 99 -4.08 -10.08 19.26
C ASP A 99 -5.21 -11.00 18.75
N THR A 100 -6.42 -10.46 18.53
CA THR A 100 -7.56 -11.23 18.00
C THR A 100 -7.21 -11.86 16.66
N PRO A 101 -7.36 -13.19 16.50
CA PRO A 101 -7.13 -13.86 15.22
C PRO A 101 -8.34 -13.66 14.29
N LEU A 102 -8.11 -13.12 13.12
CA LEU A 102 -9.11 -13.00 12.06
C LEU A 102 -8.97 -14.15 11.07
N PRO A 103 -10.05 -14.85 10.68
CA PRO A 103 -10.03 -15.94 9.73
C PRO A 103 -9.72 -15.42 8.32
N ILE A 104 -8.93 -16.16 7.55
CA ILE A 104 -8.59 -15.84 6.17
C ILE A 104 -9.46 -16.69 5.24
N SER A 105 -10.35 -16.07 4.51
CA SER A 105 -11.18 -16.70 3.50
C SER A 105 -10.38 -17.04 2.24
N THR A 106 -10.98 -17.86 1.37
CA THR A 106 -10.46 -18.08 0.02
C THR A 106 -10.46 -16.79 -0.78
N GLN A 107 -11.50 -15.96 -0.65
CA GLN A 107 -11.62 -14.67 -1.33
C GLN A 107 -10.49 -13.72 -0.93
N ALA A 108 -10.17 -13.61 0.35
CA ALA A 108 -9.04 -12.79 0.82
C ALA A 108 -7.69 -13.31 0.28
N ALA A 109 -7.47 -14.62 0.31
CA ALA A 109 -6.20 -15.23 -0.11
C ALA A 109 -5.87 -15.04 -1.59
N ILE A 110 -6.89 -15.01 -2.48
CA ILE A 110 -6.71 -14.87 -3.93
C ILE A 110 -6.59 -13.42 -4.40
N GLN A 111 -6.71 -12.43 -3.51
CA GLN A 111 -6.66 -11.02 -3.88
C GLN A 111 -5.45 -10.65 -4.73
N ASN A 112 -5.65 -9.70 -5.64
CA ASN A 112 -4.59 -9.15 -6.48
C ASN A 112 -3.54 -8.40 -5.64
N PRO A 113 -2.26 -8.33 -6.06
CA PRO A 113 -1.23 -7.55 -5.39
C PRO A 113 -1.61 -6.05 -5.29
N THR A 114 -1.09 -5.32 -4.27
CA THR A 114 -0.10 -5.78 -3.27
C THR A 114 -0.77 -6.57 -2.14
N LYS A 115 -0.08 -7.56 -1.59
CA LYS A 115 -0.62 -8.44 -0.56
C LYS A 115 0.47 -9.04 0.35
N LEU A 116 0.09 -9.55 1.51
CA LEU A 116 0.95 -10.30 2.44
C LEU A 116 1.18 -11.75 1.99
N GLY A 117 0.36 -12.28 1.08
CA GLY A 117 0.37 -13.69 0.68
C GLY A 117 -0.28 -14.58 1.75
N LEU A 118 -1.42 -14.13 2.27
CA LEU A 118 -2.22 -14.88 3.22
C LEU A 118 -2.74 -16.18 2.61
N LYS A 119 -2.92 -17.21 3.43
CA LYS A 119 -3.42 -18.53 2.99
C LYS A 119 -4.81 -18.78 3.57
N ALA A 120 -5.73 -19.23 2.74
CA ALA A 120 -7.07 -19.60 3.16
C ALA A 120 -7.04 -20.64 4.30
N ASN A 121 -8.07 -20.58 5.16
CA ASN A 121 -8.22 -21.45 6.34
C ASN A 121 -7.12 -21.27 7.42
N GLN A 122 -6.34 -20.19 7.35
CA GLN A 122 -5.45 -19.73 8.41
C GLN A 122 -6.04 -18.48 9.08
N THR A 123 -5.33 -17.94 10.04
CA THR A 123 -5.69 -16.68 10.69
C THR A 123 -4.55 -15.68 10.60
N ILE A 124 -4.89 -14.39 10.72
CA ILE A 124 -3.95 -13.29 10.91
C ILE A 124 -4.39 -12.48 12.13
N LYS A 125 -3.45 -12.04 12.97
CA LYS A 125 -3.78 -11.13 14.07
C LYS A 125 -4.20 -9.77 13.56
N VAL A 126 -5.12 -9.11 14.25
CA VAL A 126 -5.56 -7.75 13.94
C VAL A 126 -4.37 -6.79 13.78
N GLU A 127 -3.40 -6.84 14.69
CA GLU A 127 -2.22 -5.98 14.64
C GLU A 127 -1.36 -6.20 13.38
N ASP A 128 -1.17 -7.47 12.99
CA ASP A 128 -0.43 -7.81 11.78
C ASP A 128 -1.17 -7.36 10.52
N ALA A 129 -2.50 -7.45 10.52
CA ALA A 129 -3.33 -6.93 9.44
C ALA A 129 -3.19 -5.40 9.33
N ILE A 130 -3.26 -4.66 10.45
CA ILE A 130 -3.03 -3.19 10.48
C ILE A 130 -1.66 -2.87 9.88
N LYS A 131 -0.59 -3.50 10.38
CA LYS A 131 0.79 -3.30 9.90
C LYS A 131 0.91 -3.62 8.41
N GLY A 132 0.27 -4.69 7.94
CA GLY A 132 0.21 -5.06 6.53
C GLY A 132 -0.50 -4.01 5.65
N LEU A 133 -1.59 -3.39 6.14
CA LEU A 133 -2.30 -2.33 5.42
C LEU A 133 -1.45 -1.06 5.31
N VAL A 134 -0.84 -0.62 6.41
CA VAL A 134 -0.12 0.67 6.42
C VAL A 134 1.21 0.62 5.68
N THR A 135 1.95 -0.49 5.77
CA THR A 135 3.27 -0.61 5.13
C THR A 135 3.17 -1.17 3.71
N LYS A 136 2.71 -2.41 3.56
CA LYS A 136 2.64 -3.12 2.28
C LYS A 136 1.42 -2.74 1.45
N SER A 137 0.44 -2.05 2.06
CA SER A 137 -0.85 -1.79 1.39
C SER A 137 -1.59 -3.09 1.00
N ALA A 138 -1.57 -4.09 1.88
CA ALA A 138 -2.00 -5.45 1.63
C ALA A 138 -3.50 -5.56 1.33
N ASN A 139 -3.86 -5.99 0.12
CA ASN A 139 -5.25 -6.14 -0.32
C ASN A 139 -5.92 -7.34 0.36
N ASP A 140 -5.20 -8.45 0.50
CA ASP A 140 -5.66 -9.65 1.20
C ASP A 140 -6.01 -9.37 2.67
N ALA A 141 -5.18 -8.63 3.37
CA ALA A 141 -5.46 -8.25 4.76
C ALA A 141 -6.63 -7.23 4.87
N ALA A 142 -6.84 -6.36 3.85
CA ALA A 142 -7.99 -5.47 3.83
C ALA A 142 -9.31 -6.23 3.68
N VAL A 143 -9.35 -7.25 2.83
CA VAL A 143 -10.52 -8.12 2.67
C VAL A 143 -10.78 -8.92 3.95
N VAL A 144 -9.74 -9.47 4.59
CA VAL A 144 -9.89 -10.15 5.90
C VAL A 144 -10.58 -9.24 6.93
N ILE A 145 -10.14 -7.98 7.03
CA ILE A 145 -10.78 -7.01 7.94
C ILE A 145 -12.23 -6.76 7.50
N GLY A 146 -12.46 -6.53 6.20
CA GLY A 146 -13.79 -6.27 5.67
C GLY A 146 -14.77 -7.40 5.97
N GLU A 147 -14.38 -8.64 5.72
CA GLU A 147 -15.19 -9.82 6.01
C GLU A 147 -15.44 -10.01 7.52
N ALA A 148 -14.44 -9.74 8.36
CA ALA A 148 -14.57 -9.83 9.81
C ALA A 148 -15.55 -8.80 10.39
N LEU A 149 -15.61 -7.60 9.81
CA LEU A 149 -16.46 -6.49 10.31
C LEU A 149 -17.82 -6.43 9.64
N GLY A 150 -17.91 -6.79 8.35
CA GLY A 150 -19.15 -6.72 7.57
C GLY A 150 -19.84 -8.07 7.33
N GLY A 151 -19.19 -9.17 7.68
CA GLY A 151 -19.65 -10.52 7.29
C GLY A 151 -19.32 -10.87 5.84
N SER A 152 -19.25 -9.86 4.96
CA SER A 152 -18.74 -9.94 3.59
C SER A 152 -18.06 -8.63 3.20
N GLU A 153 -17.19 -8.65 2.17
CA GLU A 153 -16.54 -7.42 1.67
C GLU A 153 -17.59 -6.44 1.12
N GLU A 154 -18.67 -6.94 0.49
CA GLU A 154 -19.73 -6.10 -0.06
C GLU A 154 -20.49 -5.35 1.05
N GLU A 155 -20.94 -6.05 2.11
CA GLU A 155 -21.61 -5.40 3.24
C GLU A 155 -20.67 -4.43 3.96
N PHE A 156 -19.41 -4.79 4.08
CA PHE A 156 -18.40 -3.87 4.63
C PHE A 156 -18.24 -2.59 3.79
N ALA A 157 -18.26 -2.67 2.46
CA ALA A 157 -18.20 -1.50 1.59
C ALA A 157 -19.40 -0.56 1.78
N LYS A 158 -20.59 -1.11 2.06
CA LYS A 158 -21.79 -0.33 2.43
C LYS A 158 -21.56 0.40 3.76
N LEU A 159 -21.01 -0.29 4.78
CA LEU A 159 -20.64 0.34 6.06
C LEU A 159 -19.59 1.45 5.87
N MET A 160 -18.57 1.23 5.04
CA MET A 160 -17.58 2.25 4.71
C MET A 160 -18.22 3.50 4.08
N THR A 161 -19.17 3.30 3.17
CA THR A 161 -19.88 4.40 2.49
C THR A 161 -20.79 5.15 3.47
N LEU A 162 -21.51 4.42 4.33
CA LEU A 162 -22.31 5.02 5.40
C LEU A 162 -21.43 5.86 6.34
N LYS A 163 -20.30 5.31 6.81
CA LYS A 163 -19.34 6.03 7.64
C LYS A 163 -18.79 7.27 6.94
N ALA A 164 -18.50 7.19 5.64
CA ALA A 164 -18.11 8.36 4.87
C ALA A 164 -19.15 9.47 4.95
N ARG A 165 -20.44 9.16 4.80
CA ARG A 165 -21.53 10.15 4.93
C ARG A 165 -21.57 10.77 6.33
N MET A 166 -21.43 9.95 7.38
CA MET A 166 -21.40 10.42 8.78
C MET A 166 -20.22 11.38 9.05
N LEU A 167 -19.09 11.19 8.39
CA LEU A 167 -17.90 12.05 8.47
C LEU A 167 -17.99 13.30 7.58
N GLY A 168 -19.08 13.48 6.81
CA GLY A 168 -19.25 14.60 5.88
C GLY A 168 -18.58 14.38 4.51
N MET A 169 -18.10 13.18 4.22
CA MET A 169 -17.53 12.80 2.91
C MET A 169 -18.64 12.52 1.90
N SER A 170 -19.33 13.58 1.49
CA SER A 170 -20.57 13.48 0.70
C SER A 170 -20.35 12.91 -0.72
N SER A 171 -19.15 13.01 -1.26
CA SER A 171 -18.79 12.61 -2.61
C SER A 171 -17.98 11.31 -2.70
N THR A 172 -17.94 10.52 -1.59
CA THR A 172 -17.18 9.28 -1.53
C THR A 172 -18.10 8.06 -1.50
N THR A 173 -17.83 7.09 -2.38
CA THR A 173 -18.48 5.77 -2.40
C THR A 173 -17.41 4.70 -2.42
N TYR A 174 -17.56 3.69 -1.56
CA TYR A 174 -16.70 2.53 -1.49
C TYR A 174 -17.40 1.28 -2.04
N ILE A 175 -16.67 0.46 -2.78
CA ILE A 175 -17.18 -0.79 -3.40
C ILE A 175 -16.42 -2.01 -2.85
N ASN A 176 -15.22 -1.81 -2.31
CA ASN A 176 -14.41 -2.87 -1.70
C ASN A 176 -13.53 -2.31 -0.58
N ALA A 177 -12.95 -3.20 0.23
CA ALA A 177 -12.14 -2.84 1.39
C ALA A 177 -10.73 -2.36 1.02
N SER A 178 -10.26 -2.64 -0.18
CA SER A 178 -8.85 -2.53 -0.55
C SER A 178 -8.52 -1.35 -1.45
N GLY A 179 -9.48 -0.83 -2.21
CA GLY A 179 -9.27 0.18 -3.24
C GLY A 179 -8.83 -0.42 -4.58
N LEU A 180 -9.07 -1.71 -4.81
CA LEU A 180 -8.95 -2.30 -6.13
C LEU A 180 -9.94 -1.64 -7.10
N PRO A 181 -9.65 -1.61 -8.41
CA PRO A 181 -10.48 -0.90 -9.38
C PRO A 181 -11.94 -1.32 -9.37
N ALA A 182 -12.82 -0.35 -9.24
CA ALA A 182 -14.26 -0.42 -9.48
C ALA A 182 -14.71 0.96 -9.97
N VAL A 183 -15.60 0.99 -10.97
CA VAL A 183 -16.00 2.25 -11.64
C VAL A 183 -16.71 3.19 -10.65
N GLU A 184 -17.58 2.65 -9.82
CA GLU A 184 -18.39 3.38 -8.86
C GLU A 184 -17.61 3.77 -7.59
N GLN A 185 -16.38 3.25 -7.42
CA GLN A 185 -15.53 3.58 -6.28
C GLN A 185 -14.84 4.92 -6.51
N VAL A 186 -15.44 5.96 -5.96
CA VAL A 186 -15.03 7.35 -6.15
C VAL A 186 -14.83 8.07 -4.82
N THR A 187 -14.04 9.14 -4.87
CA THR A 187 -13.78 10.06 -3.76
C THR A 187 -13.39 11.43 -4.30
N THR A 188 -13.14 12.40 -3.42
CA THR A 188 -12.55 13.70 -3.75
C THR A 188 -11.32 13.96 -2.89
N ALA A 189 -10.49 14.94 -3.26
CA ALA A 189 -9.35 15.31 -2.43
C ALA A 189 -9.83 15.87 -1.08
N ARG A 190 -10.94 16.64 -1.07
CA ARG A 190 -11.55 17.16 0.16
C ARG A 190 -12.03 16.05 1.08
N ASP A 191 -12.77 15.07 0.58
CA ASP A 191 -13.24 13.94 1.37
C ASP A 191 -12.07 13.15 1.98
N GLN A 192 -10.99 12.96 1.22
CA GLN A 192 -9.80 12.28 1.74
C GLN A 192 -9.06 13.11 2.80
N ALA A 193 -9.09 14.45 2.71
CA ALA A 193 -8.55 15.31 3.76
C ALA A 193 -9.40 15.23 5.03
N LEU A 194 -10.74 15.22 4.91
CA LEU A 194 -11.65 15.00 6.05
C LEU A 194 -11.37 13.66 6.74
N LEU A 195 -11.22 12.57 5.97
CA LEU A 195 -10.89 11.26 6.53
C LEU A 195 -9.53 11.25 7.21
N GLY A 196 -8.53 11.88 6.57
CA GLY A 196 -7.18 12.02 7.15
C GLY A 196 -7.17 12.81 8.45
N HIS A 197 -7.99 13.85 8.56
CA HIS A 197 -8.22 14.60 9.81
C HIS A 197 -8.94 13.73 10.85
N ALA A 198 -10.06 13.12 10.46
CA ALA A 198 -10.90 12.37 11.39
C ALA A 198 -10.16 11.20 12.06
N ILE A 199 -9.42 10.39 11.30
CA ILE A 199 -8.73 9.20 11.82
C ILE A 199 -7.64 9.56 12.85
N GLN A 200 -7.01 10.73 12.73
CA GLN A 200 -6.00 11.20 13.66
C GLN A 200 -6.61 11.63 14.99
N HIS A 201 -7.74 12.36 14.92
CA HIS A 201 -8.40 12.90 16.10
C HIS A 201 -9.21 11.86 16.84
N ARG A 202 -9.86 10.98 16.10
CA ARG A 202 -10.70 9.95 16.71
C ARG A 202 -9.86 8.82 17.34
N PHE A 203 -8.75 8.45 16.71
CA PHE A 203 -7.95 7.28 17.13
C PHE A 203 -6.45 7.60 17.30
N PRO A 204 -6.07 8.56 18.17
CA PRO A 204 -4.68 8.98 18.30
C PRO A 204 -3.74 7.83 18.71
N LEU A 205 -4.22 6.84 19.48
CA LEU A 205 -3.44 5.67 19.90
C LEU A 205 -3.14 4.73 18.73
N TYR A 206 -4.09 4.54 17.81
CA TYR A 206 -3.92 3.67 16.66
C TYR A 206 -3.31 4.39 15.45
N TYR A 207 -3.44 5.71 15.40
CA TYR A 207 -2.88 6.52 14.31
C TYR A 207 -1.36 6.34 14.16
N GLN A 208 -0.65 6.09 15.26
CA GLN A 208 0.81 5.87 15.24
C GLN A 208 1.26 4.75 14.29
N TYR A 209 0.40 3.79 13.95
CA TYR A 209 0.73 2.74 12.99
C TYR A 209 1.08 3.31 11.60
N PHE A 210 0.50 4.44 11.20
CA PHE A 210 0.76 5.06 9.91
C PHE A 210 2.19 5.60 9.77
N ALA A 211 2.86 5.87 10.88
CA ALA A 211 4.26 6.30 10.91
C ALA A 211 5.26 5.13 10.83
N ALA A 212 4.80 3.88 10.86
CA ALA A 212 5.68 2.71 10.79
C ALA A 212 6.47 2.69 9.47
N PRO A 213 7.83 2.69 9.51
CA PRO A 213 8.64 2.70 8.30
C PRO A 213 8.64 1.35 7.58
N SER A 214 8.48 0.28 8.34
CA SER A 214 8.43 -1.09 7.82
C SER A 214 7.76 -2.03 8.81
N PHE A 215 7.45 -3.23 8.34
CA PHE A 215 6.89 -4.34 9.10
C PHE A 215 7.57 -5.65 8.70
N LEU A 216 8.05 -6.41 9.69
CA LEU A 216 8.63 -7.72 9.44
C LEU A 216 7.53 -8.78 9.39
N TRP A 217 7.25 -9.30 8.19
CA TRP A 217 6.26 -10.33 7.96
C TRP A 217 6.90 -11.64 7.49
N ARG A 218 6.81 -12.71 8.29
CA ARG A 218 7.36 -14.05 7.96
C ARG A 218 8.81 -14.00 7.46
N GLY A 219 9.64 -13.18 8.11
CA GLY A 219 11.05 -13.01 7.76
C GLY A 219 11.35 -12.05 6.61
N ALA A 220 10.34 -11.47 5.96
CA ALA A 220 10.50 -10.47 4.92
C ALA A 220 10.13 -9.06 5.42
N GLU A 221 10.98 -8.07 5.14
CA GLU A 221 10.70 -6.68 5.47
C GLU A 221 9.71 -6.07 4.46
N MET A 222 8.55 -5.62 4.94
CA MET A 222 7.54 -4.89 4.18
C MET A 222 7.68 -3.41 4.44
N ARG A 223 8.35 -2.68 3.53
CA ARG A 223 8.57 -1.24 3.66
C ARG A 223 7.30 -0.45 3.40
N ASN A 224 7.14 0.67 4.11
CA ASN A 224 6.07 1.61 3.86
C ASN A 224 6.25 2.29 2.49
N HIS A 225 5.15 2.39 1.73
CA HIS A 225 5.16 3.02 0.41
C HIS A 225 5.18 4.56 0.46
N ASN A 226 5.00 5.16 1.64
CA ASN A 226 5.12 6.60 1.83
C ASN A 226 6.59 7.00 2.00
N ASN A 227 7.22 7.38 0.89
CA ASN A 227 8.64 7.78 0.88
C ASN A 227 8.92 9.11 1.61
N LEU A 228 7.90 9.82 2.07
CA LEU A 228 8.10 11.06 2.83
C LEU A 228 8.38 10.79 4.32
N LEU A 229 7.96 9.63 4.83
CA LEU A 229 8.28 9.19 6.19
C LEU A 229 9.80 9.12 6.38
N GLY A 230 10.30 9.80 7.42
CA GLY A 230 11.74 9.89 7.70
C GLY A 230 12.55 10.81 6.75
N ASN A 231 11.97 11.21 5.59
CA ASN A 231 12.64 12.04 4.58
C ASN A 231 12.11 13.48 4.52
N VAL A 232 10.99 13.76 5.16
CA VAL A 232 10.42 15.12 5.29
C VAL A 232 10.10 15.35 6.76
N LYS A 233 10.69 16.39 7.34
CA LYS A 233 10.51 16.72 8.77
C LYS A 233 9.03 16.82 9.12
N GLY A 234 8.62 16.12 10.16
CA GLY A 234 7.27 16.18 10.71
C GLY A 234 6.22 15.34 9.99
N VAL A 235 6.54 14.64 8.91
CA VAL A 235 5.62 13.68 8.28
C VAL A 235 5.43 12.47 9.19
N ASP A 236 4.18 12.19 9.56
CA ASP A 236 3.80 11.10 10.46
C ASP A 236 2.73 10.14 9.87
N GLY A 237 2.42 10.29 8.60
CA GLY A 237 1.46 9.45 7.87
C GLY A 237 1.13 10.01 6.48
N ILE A 238 0.07 9.55 5.81
CA ILE A 238 -0.92 8.55 6.20
C ILE A 238 -0.85 7.37 5.21
N LYS A 239 -1.24 7.59 3.93
CA LYS A 239 -1.37 6.46 2.98
C LYS A 239 -1.15 6.88 1.54
N THR A 240 -0.47 6.00 0.79
CA THR A 240 -0.33 6.08 -0.67
C THR A 240 -1.36 5.20 -1.37
N GLY A 241 -1.69 5.54 -2.62
CA GLY A 241 -2.53 4.74 -3.49
C GLY A 241 -2.04 4.80 -4.94
N TYR A 242 -2.27 3.72 -5.69
CA TYR A 242 -2.03 3.69 -7.12
C TYR A 242 -2.93 2.67 -7.80
N THR A 243 -3.55 3.08 -8.86
CA THR A 243 -4.08 2.25 -9.94
C THR A 243 -3.80 2.97 -11.26
N GLU A 244 -3.90 2.28 -12.37
CA GLU A 244 -3.73 2.91 -13.68
C GLU A 244 -4.76 4.05 -13.87
N ALA A 245 -6.00 3.84 -13.46
CA ALA A 245 -7.08 4.81 -13.55
C ALA A 245 -6.91 6.01 -12.60
N SER A 246 -6.39 5.79 -11.38
CA SER A 246 -6.25 6.86 -10.38
C SER A 246 -4.98 7.68 -10.51
N GLY A 247 -3.92 7.15 -11.14
CA GLY A 247 -2.56 7.67 -10.96
C GLY A 247 -2.05 7.49 -9.53
N TYR A 248 -1.01 8.21 -9.17
CA TYR A 248 -0.34 8.11 -7.88
C TYR A 248 -0.95 9.07 -6.87
N ASN A 249 -1.56 8.53 -5.82
CA ASN A 249 -2.25 9.24 -4.76
C ASN A 249 -1.45 9.26 -3.47
N LEU A 250 -1.65 10.29 -2.61
CA LEU A 250 -1.11 10.37 -1.26
C LEU A 250 -2.00 11.26 -0.39
N VAL A 251 -2.39 10.75 0.77
CA VAL A 251 -2.82 11.55 1.93
C VAL A 251 -1.64 11.63 2.88
N CYS A 252 -1.25 12.82 3.28
CA CYS A 252 -0.10 13.10 4.12
C CYS A 252 -0.49 13.97 5.30
N SER A 253 0.05 13.69 6.48
CA SER A 253 -0.06 14.53 7.67
C SER A 253 1.33 15.00 8.08
N VAL A 254 1.42 16.26 8.48
CA VAL A 254 2.69 16.90 8.85
C VAL A 254 2.53 17.76 10.08
N ARG A 255 3.37 17.54 11.09
CA ARG A 255 3.46 18.34 12.31
C ARG A 255 4.82 19.00 12.43
N ARG A 256 4.83 20.35 12.51
CA ARG A 256 6.05 21.15 12.71
C ARG A 256 5.75 22.38 13.56
N ASP A 257 6.56 22.62 14.57
CA ASP A 257 6.57 23.86 15.33
C ASP A 257 5.14 24.29 15.76
N ASP A 258 4.41 23.36 16.42
CA ASP A 258 3.01 23.49 16.84
C ASP A 258 1.99 23.71 15.70
N ARG A 259 2.38 23.54 14.45
CA ARG A 259 1.50 23.58 13.28
C ARG A 259 1.22 22.17 12.79
N HIS A 260 0.01 21.99 12.26
CA HIS A 260 -0.40 20.68 11.75
C HIS A 260 -1.25 20.85 10.50
N ILE A 261 -0.87 20.20 9.42
CA ILE A 261 -1.61 20.17 8.15
C ILE A 261 -1.89 18.74 7.71
N VAL A 262 -3.03 18.58 7.04
CA VAL A 262 -3.34 17.39 6.23
C VAL A 262 -3.34 17.80 4.78
N ALA A 263 -2.55 17.12 3.96
CA ALA A 263 -2.41 17.40 2.54
C ALA A 263 -2.75 16.17 1.71
N VAL A 264 -3.44 16.38 0.59
CA VAL A 264 -3.85 15.32 -0.34
C VAL A 264 -3.38 15.67 -1.75
N VAL A 265 -2.80 14.69 -2.42
CA VAL A 265 -2.49 14.72 -3.86
C VAL A 265 -3.12 13.49 -4.50
N LEU A 266 -3.95 13.69 -5.50
CA LEU A 266 -4.54 12.65 -6.35
C LEU A 266 -4.08 12.82 -7.80
N GLY A 267 -3.95 11.73 -8.55
CA GLY A 267 -3.65 11.78 -9.98
C GLY A 267 -2.20 12.10 -10.34
N GLY A 268 -1.24 11.90 -9.46
CA GLY A 268 0.17 12.09 -9.80
C GLY A 268 0.61 11.19 -10.95
N SER A 269 1.46 11.72 -11.85
CA SER A 269 1.94 10.98 -13.04
C SER A 269 2.97 9.90 -12.70
N SER A 270 3.64 9.99 -11.55
CA SER A 270 4.58 9.00 -11.04
C SER A 270 4.72 9.14 -9.52
N ASN A 271 5.34 8.14 -8.85
CA ASN A 271 5.71 8.24 -7.44
C ASN A 271 6.55 9.50 -7.17
N ALA A 272 7.56 9.74 -7.99
CA ALA A 272 8.47 10.87 -7.82
C ALA A 272 7.74 12.21 -8.01
N ALA A 273 6.87 12.32 -9.02
CA ALA A 273 6.10 13.54 -9.28
C ALA A 273 5.12 13.83 -8.14
N ARG A 274 4.39 12.81 -7.66
CA ARG A 274 3.50 12.90 -6.49
C ARG A 274 4.26 13.36 -5.23
N ASP A 275 5.39 12.73 -4.93
CA ASP A 275 6.20 13.03 -3.75
C ASP A 275 6.80 14.44 -3.82
N THR A 276 7.26 14.86 -5.01
CA THR A 276 7.76 16.23 -5.25
C THR A 276 6.64 17.25 -5.06
N ARG A 277 5.46 17.00 -5.64
CA ARG A 277 4.30 17.90 -5.47
C ARG A 277 3.87 17.99 -4.02
N MET A 278 3.82 16.86 -3.30
CA MET A 278 3.47 16.86 -1.88
C MET A 278 4.46 17.69 -1.05
N ARG A 279 5.78 17.55 -1.29
CA ARG A 279 6.79 18.40 -0.62
C ARG A 279 6.55 19.88 -0.89
N GLN A 280 6.30 20.27 -2.14
CA GLN A 280 6.00 21.66 -2.49
C GLN A 280 4.79 22.19 -1.73
N LEU A 281 3.71 21.40 -1.65
CA LEU A 281 2.50 21.78 -0.91
C LEU A 281 2.77 21.92 0.58
N ILE A 282 3.53 20.99 1.17
CA ILE A 282 3.91 21.05 2.59
C ILE A 282 4.70 22.33 2.88
N GLU A 283 5.78 22.58 2.13
CA GLU A 283 6.65 23.73 2.39
C GLU A 283 5.97 25.07 2.14
N ALA A 284 5.07 25.15 1.17
CA ALA A 284 4.31 26.38 0.89
C ALA A 284 3.25 26.70 1.95
N ASN A 285 2.70 25.68 2.64
CA ASN A 285 1.50 25.88 3.47
C ASN A 285 1.74 25.67 4.96
N ILE A 286 2.78 24.95 5.40
CA ILE A 286 2.96 24.61 6.81
C ILE A 286 3.12 25.86 7.69
N THR A 287 3.74 26.93 7.20
CA THR A 287 3.91 28.18 7.92
C THR A 287 2.64 29.03 8.01
N LEU A 288 1.67 28.76 7.13
CA LEU A 288 0.36 29.43 7.11
C LEU A 288 -0.63 28.79 8.10
N ALA A 289 -0.39 27.54 8.50
CA ALA A 289 -1.25 26.84 9.45
C ALA A 289 -1.20 27.48 10.84
N SER A 290 -2.32 27.40 11.58
CA SER A 290 -2.48 27.93 12.93
C SER A 290 -1.64 27.16 13.95
N THR A 291 -1.13 27.86 14.94
CA THR A 291 -0.56 27.26 16.14
C THR A 291 -1.62 26.95 17.21
N GLN A 292 -2.81 27.54 17.09
CA GLN A 292 -3.91 27.38 18.04
C GLN A 292 -5.07 26.58 17.40
N ARG A 293 -5.71 25.70 18.16
CA ARG A 293 -6.90 24.99 17.71
C ARG A 293 -8.13 25.86 17.87
N THR A 294 -8.83 26.12 16.77
CA THR A 294 -10.08 26.88 16.71
C THR A 294 -11.22 26.08 16.09
N ALA A 295 -10.91 25.08 15.22
CA ALA A 295 -11.92 24.18 14.68
C ALA A 295 -12.36 23.14 15.72
N PRO A 296 -13.65 22.79 15.75
CA PRO A 296 -14.10 21.62 16.49
C PRO A 296 -13.41 20.35 15.95
N ILE A 297 -13.20 19.40 16.84
CA ILE A 297 -12.83 18.05 16.42
C ILE A 297 -14.02 17.50 15.64
N ILE A 298 -13.78 16.82 14.50
CA ILE A 298 -14.85 16.16 13.76
C ILE A 298 -15.48 15.13 14.69
N VAL A 299 -16.73 15.39 15.08
CA VAL A 299 -17.58 14.45 15.79
C VAL A 299 -18.49 13.85 14.74
N GLU A 300 -18.58 12.53 14.70
CA GLU A 300 -19.53 11.85 13.82
C GLU A 300 -20.94 12.40 14.06
N GLY A 301 -21.63 12.80 12.98
CA GLY A 301 -23.01 13.22 13.08
C GLY A 301 -23.85 12.10 13.67
N LYS A 302 -24.72 12.40 14.64
CA LYS A 302 -25.79 11.47 15.01
C LYS A 302 -26.56 11.15 13.74
N GLU A 303 -26.89 9.87 13.55
CA GLU A 303 -27.80 9.43 12.49
C GLU A 303 -28.95 10.43 12.37
N LEU A 304 -29.15 10.97 11.17
CA LEU A 304 -30.35 11.71 10.86
C LEU A 304 -31.52 10.74 11.10
N ASP A 305 -32.30 11.00 12.15
CA ASP A 305 -33.55 10.32 12.45
C ASP A 305 -34.47 10.35 11.22
N SER A 306 -34.38 9.37 10.33
CA SER A 306 -35.44 9.07 9.37
C SER A 306 -35.12 7.86 8.47
N ALA A 307 -35.09 6.68 9.03
CA ALA A 307 -35.66 5.44 8.50
C ALA A 307 -35.56 4.37 9.59
N PRO A 308 -36.60 3.57 9.86
CA PRO A 308 -36.44 2.45 10.75
C PRO A 308 -35.51 1.44 10.09
N VAL A 309 -34.26 1.50 10.50
CA VAL A 309 -33.33 0.37 10.25
C VAL A 309 -33.90 -0.77 11.08
N THR A 310 -34.56 -1.69 10.42
CA THR A 310 -34.93 -2.99 11.02
C THR A 310 -33.73 -3.47 11.78
N ALA A 311 -33.89 -3.67 13.08
CA ALA A 311 -32.82 -3.99 14.01
C ALA A 311 -31.90 -5.05 13.38
N MET A 312 -30.68 -4.65 13.10
CA MET A 312 -29.64 -5.61 12.70
C MET A 312 -29.54 -6.64 13.82
N ALA A 313 -29.79 -7.89 13.48
CA ALA A 313 -29.57 -9.00 14.39
C ALA A 313 -28.15 -8.90 14.97
N PRO A 314 -27.95 -9.20 16.27
CA PRO A 314 -26.63 -9.22 16.85
C PRO A 314 -25.73 -10.11 16.00
N ALA A 315 -24.51 -9.66 15.77
CA ALA A 315 -23.51 -10.39 15.00
C ALA A 315 -23.49 -11.87 15.45
N PRO A 316 -23.50 -12.83 14.53
CA PRO A 316 -23.56 -14.24 14.89
C PRO A 316 -22.38 -14.58 15.81
N THR A 317 -22.67 -15.01 17.02
CA THR A 317 -21.69 -15.56 17.94
C THR A 317 -21.04 -16.76 17.24
N PHE A 318 -19.74 -16.67 17.03
CA PHE A 318 -18.97 -17.75 16.41
C PHE A 318 -19.00 -18.98 17.31
N VAL A 319 -19.81 -19.98 16.93
CA VAL A 319 -19.78 -21.31 17.51
C VAL A 319 -18.86 -22.15 16.62
N PRO A 320 -17.77 -22.74 17.14
CA PRO A 320 -16.92 -23.62 16.34
C PRO A 320 -17.75 -24.83 15.90
N ALA A 321 -17.83 -25.07 14.60
CA ALA A 321 -18.53 -26.21 14.04
C ALA A 321 -17.86 -27.51 14.51
N SER A 322 -18.56 -28.26 15.35
CA SER A 322 -18.20 -29.63 15.74
C SER A 322 -18.31 -30.53 14.50
N ALA A 323 -17.19 -31.17 14.16
CA ALA A 323 -17.14 -32.15 13.10
C ALA A 323 -18.04 -33.35 13.46
N HIS A 324 -19.17 -33.53 12.78
CA HIS A 324 -19.88 -34.80 12.48
C HIS A 324 -21.20 -34.48 11.81
N SER A 325 -21.25 -34.49 10.49
CA SER A 325 -22.46 -34.72 9.75
C SER A 325 -22.19 -35.63 8.54
N LYS A 326 -22.88 -36.78 8.51
CA LYS A 326 -22.87 -37.79 7.45
C LYS A 326 -23.46 -37.19 6.15
N PRO A 327 -22.99 -37.62 4.95
CA PRO A 327 -23.51 -37.09 3.70
C PRO A 327 -24.98 -37.56 3.46
N VAL A 328 -25.85 -36.58 3.25
CA VAL A 328 -27.21 -36.81 2.76
C VAL A 328 -27.19 -37.00 1.25
N ARG A 329 -27.68 -38.15 0.78
CA ARG A 329 -27.80 -38.51 -0.64
C ARG A 329 -29.05 -37.83 -1.21
N LEU A 330 -28.88 -36.78 -2.00
CA LEU A 330 -29.95 -36.15 -2.77
C LEU A 330 -30.20 -36.93 -4.07
N THR A 331 -31.33 -37.58 -4.18
CA THR A 331 -31.86 -38.13 -5.43
C THR A 331 -32.77 -37.10 -6.09
N GLY A 332 -32.31 -36.48 -7.18
CA GLY A 332 -33.09 -35.61 -8.04
C GLY A 332 -32.84 -35.97 -9.53
N PRO A 333 -33.82 -35.76 -10.43
CA PRO A 333 -33.82 -36.33 -11.76
C PRO A 333 -32.79 -35.65 -12.67
N LYS A 334 -32.13 -36.46 -13.51
CA LYS A 334 -31.16 -36.03 -14.53
C LYS A 334 -31.78 -35.12 -15.59
N PRO A 335 -31.14 -33.99 -15.99
CA PRO A 335 -31.45 -33.32 -17.25
C PRO A 335 -30.89 -34.10 -18.43
N GLN A 336 -31.69 -34.35 -19.45
CA GLN A 336 -31.22 -34.85 -20.75
C GLN A 336 -30.48 -33.73 -21.51
N VAL A 337 -29.25 -33.98 -21.85
CA VAL A 337 -28.44 -33.14 -22.77
C VAL A 337 -28.54 -33.74 -24.17
N GLN A 338 -29.18 -33.03 -25.09
CA GLN A 338 -29.15 -33.35 -26.53
C GLN A 338 -27.74 -33.04 -27.09
N ALA A 339 -27.15 -34.04 -27.73
CA ALA A 339 -25.86 -33.97 -28.36
C ALA A 339 -25.90 -33.11 -29.65
N ALA A 340 -25.16 -32.04 -29.71
CA ALA A 340 -24.84 -31.33 -30.94
C ALA A 340 -23.53 -31.87 -31.54
N LYS A 341 -23.56 -32.15 -32.85
CA LYS A 341 -22.53 -32.75 -33.69
C LYS A 341 -21.31 -31.81 -33.82
N PRO A 342 -20.03 -32.30 -33.74
CA PRO A 342 -18.86 -31.44 -33.91
C PRO A 342 -18.57 -31.17 -35.36
N ALA A 343 -18.25 -29.93 -35.71
CA ALA A 343 -17.68 -29.50 -36.98
C ALA A 343 -16.15 -29.72 -36.97
N ALA A 344 -15.62 -30.15 -38.08
CA ALA A 344 -14.23 -30.52 -38.29
C ALA A 344 -13.26 -29.33 -38.23
N ASN A 345 -12.16 -29.48 -37.51
CA ASN A 345 -11.02 -28.59 -37.54
C ASN A 345 -9.96 -29.06 -38.54
N PRO A 346 -9.32 -28.16 -39.30
CA PRO A 346 -8.21 -28.54 -40.17
C PRO A 346 -6.90 -28.65 -39.41
N THR A 347 -6.20 -29.68 -39.75
CA THR A 347 -4.84 -30.09 -39.33
C THR A 347 -3.83 -29.00 -39.61
N LEU A 348 -3.05 -28.57 -38.61
CA LEU A 348 -1.78 -27.88 -38.78
C LEU A 348 -0.65 -28.75 -38.28
N GLN A 349 0.30 -28.98 -39.22
CA GLN A 349 1.48 -29.83 -39.07
C GLN A 349 2.46 -29.26 -38.02
N ALA A 350 3.03 -30.17 -37.24
CA ALA A 350 4.13 -29.92 -36.33
C ALA A 350 5.40 -29.57 -37.07
N ALA A 351 6.08 -28.51 -36.68
CA ALA A 351 7.46 -28.22 -37.04
C ALA A 351 8.33 -28.39 -35.79
N ASP A 352 9.25 -29.35 -35.88
CA ASP A 352 10.32 -29.61 -34.93
C ASP A 352 11.22 -28.38 -34.77
N THR A 353 11.40 -27.86 -33.56
CA THR A 353 12.51 -26.97 -33.23
C THR A 353 13.24 -27.46 -32.00
N LYS A 354 14.47 -27.82 -32.23
CA LYS A 354 15.52 -28.29 -31.35
C LYS A 354 15.78 -27.32 -30.21
N ALA A 355 15.74 -27.83 -28.97
CA ALA A 355 16.08 -27.08 -27.76
C ALA A 355 17.58 -26.75 -27.71
N ALA A 356 17.91 -25.48 -27.39
CA ALA A 356 19.25 -25.03 -27.06
C ALA A 356 19.50 -25.14 -25.53
N PRO A 357 20.75 -25.44 -25.09
CA PRO A 357 21.04 -25.70 -23.68
C PRO A 357 21.13 -24.44 -22.82
N ARG A 358 20.65 -24.54 -21.58
CA ARG A 358 20.71 -23.53 -20.51
C ARG A 358 22.16 -23.24 -20.09
N PRO A 359 22.57 -22.01 -19.84
CA PRO A 359 23.83 -21.70 -19.19
C PRO A 359 23.81 -21.98 -17.69
N ALA A 360 24.95 -22.47 -17.17
CA ALA A 360 25.18 -22.80 -15.76
C ALA A 360 25.21 -21.60 -14.81
N PRO A 361 24.91 -21.76 -13.49
CA PRO A 361 24.86 -20.66 -12.54
C PRO A 361 26.27 -20.16 -12.16
N ARG A 362 26.43 -18.84 -12.15
CA ARG A 362 27.65 -18.17 -11.66
C ARG A 362 27.71 -18.24 -10.13
N LYS A 363 28.89 -18.62 -9.62
CA LYS A 363 29.24 -18.66 -8.19
C LYS A 363 29.35 -17.22 -7.64
N SER A 364 28.71 -16.98 -6.49
CA SER A 364 28.82 -15.75 -5.70
C SER A 364 30.16 -15.69 -4.94
N PRO A 365 30.73 -14.49 -4.70
CA PRO A 365 31.91 -14.34 -3.86
C PRO A 365 31.57 -14.41 -2.36
N PRO A 366 32.52 -14.72 -1.47
CA PRO A 366 32.29 -14.98 -0.05
C PRO A 366 31.98 -13.68 0.73
N SER A 367 31.00 -13.76 1.62
CA SER A 367 30.60 -12.69 2.54
C SER A 367 31.59 -12.60 3.73
N ASN A 368 32.15 -11.42 3.94
CA ASN A 368 32.89 -11.07 5.14
C ASN A 368 31.87 -10.76 6.26
N LYS A 369 31.91 -11.51 7.35
CA LYS A 369 31.18 -11.26 8.57
C LYS A 369 31.90 -10.17 9.37
N THR A 370 31.29 -9.00 9.51
CA THR A 370 31.59 -8.09 10.62
C THR A 370 30.30 -7.78 11.33
N SER A 371 30.17 -8.35 12.51
CA SER A 371 29.09 -8.14 13.46
C SER A 371 29.25 -6.76 14.09
N THR A 372 28.33 -5.85 13.79
CA THR A 372 28.14 -4.63 14.59
C THR A 372 26.68 -4.62 15.01
N GLY A 373 26.44 -4.94 16.29
CA GLY A 373 25.12 -4.89 16.89
C GLY A 373 24.59 -3.47 16.92
N ILE A 374 23.45 -3.25 16.27
CA ILE A 374 22.67 -2.03 16.43
C ILE A 374 21.58 -2.35 17.43
N MET A 375 21.70 -1.75 18.63
CA MET A 375 20.64 -1.74 19.65
C MET A 375 19.40 -1.06 19.10
N VAL A 376 18.28 -1.77 19.09
CA VAL A 376 16.94 -1.21 18.86
C VAL A 376 16.51 -0.53 20.16
N PRO A 377 16.03 0.73 20.15
CA PRO A 377 15.51 1.36 21.37
C PRO A 377 14.19 0.70 21.78
N GLU A 378 14.19 0.13 22.96
CA GLU A 378 13.05 -0.50 23.66
C GLU A 378 11.93 0.48 24.09
N THR A 379 11.99 1.74 23.64
CA THR A 379 11.26 2.86 24.22
C THR A 379 9.79 2.94 23.81
N ILE A 380 9.35 2.28 22.70
CA ILE A 380 7.99 2.47 22.18
C ILE A 380 6.97 1.58 22.90
N ALA A 381 7.35 0.34 23.24
CA ALA A 381 6.44 -0.58 23.94
C ALA A 381 6.19 -0.18 25.40
N ASN A 382 7.20 0.38 26.07
CA ASN A 382 7.11 0.79 27.47
C ASN A 382 6.35 2.09 27.71
N THR A 383 6.25 2.98 26.70
CA THR A 383 5.48 4.23 26.84
C THR A 383 3.97 3.97 26.78
N ALA A 384 3.53 3.06 25.91
CA ALA A 384 2.11 2.70 25.82
C ALA A 384 1.61 2.00 27.10
N LEU A 385 2.44 1.15 27.70
CA LEU A 385 2.09 0.44 28.93
C LEU A 385 2.00 1.40 30.13
N ARG A 386 2.87 2.40 30.21
CA ARG A 386 2.83 3.42 31.29
C ARG A 386 1.65 4.37 31.18
N GLN A 387 1.19 4.70 29.97
CA GLN A 387 0.01 5.54 29.78
C GLN A 387 -1.29 4.81 30.08
N SER A 388 -1.41 3.54 29.74
CA SER A 388 -2.55 2.70 30.11
C SER A 388 -2.74 2.59 31.64
N GLN A 389 -1.65 2.38 32.38
CA GLN A 389 -1.71 2.34 33.86
C GLN A 389 -2.04 3.70 34.51
N HIS A 390 -1.79 4.81 33.83
CA HIS A 390 -2.13 6.15 34.36
C HIS A 390 -3.61 6.49 34.15
N VAL A 391 -4.24 5.98 33.11
CA VAL A 391 -5.69 6.12 32.84
C VAL A 391 -6.50 5.27 33.82
N GLU A 392 -6.08 4.02 34.10
CA GLU A 392 -6.75 3.17 35.09
C GLU A 392 -6.70 3.74 36.54
N ARG A 393 -5.62 4.43 36.90
CA ARG A 393 -5.54 5.11 38.22
C ARG A 393 -6.45 6.34 38.35
N ARG A 394 -6.88 6.99 37.26
CA ARG A 394 -7.81 8.13 37.33
C ARG A 394 -9.29 7.73 37.41
N LEU A 395 -9.62 6.47 37.10
CA LEU A 395 -11.00 5.97 37.16
C LEU A 395 -11.38 5.38 38.51
N ASN A 396 -10.42 5.21 39.45
CA ASN A 396 -10.62 4.62 40.77
C ASN A 396 -10.47 5.67 41.90
N LEU A 397 -11.06 6.84 41.79
CA LEU A 397 -11.21 7.73 42.91
C LEU A 397 -12.55 7.45 43.64
N PRO A 398 -12.54 7.18 44.95
CA PRO A 398 -13.76 6.96 45.69
C PRO A 398 -14.51 8.29 45.81
N SER A 399 -15.82 8.26 45.57
CA SER A 399 -16.76 9.33 45.92
C SER A 399 -16.70 9.57 47.41
N SER A 400 -16.25 10.74 47.79
CA SER A 400 -16.29 11.25 49.18
C SER A 400 -17.68 11.73 49.55
N PRO A 401 -18.03 11.74 50.86
CA PRO A 401 -19.37 11.79 51.41
C PRO A 401 -20.09 13.14 51.24
#